data_321d2eb55bc6992ce5bd871eda43c343
#
_entry.id   321d2eb55bc6992ce5bd871eda43c343
#
_cell.length_a   1.000
_cell.length_b   1.000
_cell.length_c   1.000
_cell.angle_alpha   90.00
_cell.angle_beta   90.00
_cell.angle_gamma   90.00
#
_symmetry.space_group_name_H-M   'P 1'
#
loop_
_entity.id
_entity.type
_entity.pdbx_description
1 polymer ?
#
loop_
_entity_poly.entity_id
_entity_poly.type
_entity_poly.pdbx_seq_one_letter_code
_entity_poly.pdbx_strand_id
1 'polypeptide(L)'
;MDNKKRTLIQAVAAFLQNAHVTGFFTGRIYTGAGKNVCVPGLNCYSCPGALGACPVGSLQNALSAWKFRFPYYVLGLMVFFGAVFGRLVCGFLCPFGFLQELLFRIPSPRKLRTFRGDASLRYVKYAVLIIMVIILPMAHKFTPFYCKYLCPSGTLSGMLLSAADSRLRGLFGWIFTWKALVLTAVVLSSIVIFRPFCKYLCPLGAFYSLFNRASAVRLAVDSGKCTGCGACARVCDMAVNPAASPNHSECIRCGKCVSRCPHGALCFTVFSRPIGVRAPEVISPLDERPEKDNK
;
A
#
# COMPACT_ATOMS: atom_id res chain seq x y z
N MET A 1 4.51 15.29 11.85
CA MET A 1 5.74 14.60 11.39
C MET A 1 6.18 15.24 10.09
N ASP A 2 7.41 15.66 9.99
CA ASP A 2 7.94 16.30 8.79
C ASP A 2 7.97 15.34 7.60
N ASN A 3 7.65 15.84 6.40
CA ASN A 3 7.61 15.03 5.17
C ASN A 3 8.99 14.42 4.84
N LYS A 4 10.08 15.10 5.19
CA LYS A 4 11.46 14.62 5.03
C LYS A 4 11.71 13.38 5.90
N LYS A 5 11.30 13.40 7.18
CA LYS A 5 11.44 12.26 8.11
C LYS A 5 10.66 11.04 7.61
N ARG A 6 9.43 11.22 7.10
CA ARG A 6 8.64 10.14 6.53
C ARG A 6 9.32 9.51 5.31
N THR A 7 9.82 10.33 4.39
CA THR A 7 10.57 9.86 3.20
C THR A 7 11.80 9.06 3.59
N LEU A 8 12.54 9.50 4.62
CA LEU A 8 13.69 8.77 5.13
C LEU A 8 13.29 7.39 5.67
N ILE A 9 12.22 7.32 6.48
CA ILE A 9 11.71 6.04 6.99
C ILE A 9 11.33 5.10 5.84
N GLN A 10 10.65 5.61 4.81
CA GLN A 10 10.29 4.83 3.62
C GLN A 10 11.52 4.32 2.87
N ALA A 11 12.53 5.17 2.68
CA ALA A 11 13.78 4.81 2.01
C ALA A 11 14.53 3.74 2.79
N VAL A 12 14.68 3.91 4.10
CA VAL A 12 15.33 2.93 4.97
C VAL A 12 14.56 1.60 4.96
N ALA A 13 13.23 1.64 5.09
CA ALA A 13 12.40 0.44 5.04
C ALA A 13 12.51 -0.29 3.69
N ALA A 14 12.50 0.46 2.58
CA ALA A 14 12.68 -0.10 1.24
C ALA A 14 14.06 -0.73 1.07
N PHE A 15 15.11 -0.08 1.57
CA PHE A 15 16.48 -0.60 1.54
C PHE A 15 16.61 -1.88 2.37
N LEU A 16 16.14 -1.89 3.61
CA LEU A 16 16.22 -3.05 4.49
C LEU A 16 15.48 -4.27 3.91
N GLN A 17 14.31 -4.06 3.29
CA GLN A 17 13.56 -5.13 2.64
C GLN A 17 14.24 -5.66 1.37
N ASN A 18 15.15 -4.89 0.75
CA ASN A 18 15.87 -5.23 -0.48
C ASN A 18 17.39 -5.16 -0.29
N ALA A 19 17.89 -5.52 0.88
CA ALA A 19 19.29 -5.37 1.23
C ALA A 19 20.24 -6.41 0.56
N HIS A 20 19.72 -7.40 -0.17
CA HIS A 20 20.55 -8.33 -0.95
C HIS A 20 21.01 -7.66 -2.27
N VAL A 21 21.88 -6.65 -2.13
CA VAL A 21 22.36 -5.82 -3.26
C VAL A 21 23.12 -6.65 -4.30
N THR A 22 23.87 -7.68 -3.85
CA THR A 22 24.62 -8.57 -4.73
C THR A 22 23.75 -9.29 -5.77
N GLY A 23 22.48 -9.55 -5.47
CA GLY A 23 21.54 -10.16 -6.37
C GLY A 23 21.28 -9.34 -7.65
N PHE A 24 21.38 -8.02 -7.58
CA PHE A 24 21.22 -7.13 -8.76
C PHE A 24 22.37 -7.24 -9.76
N PHE A 25 23.57 -7.60 -9.28
CA PHE A 25 24.74 -7.77 -10.14
C PHE A 25 24.91 -9.20 -10.63
N THR A 26 24.55 -10.18 -9.79
CA THR A 26 24.73 -11.60 -10.12
C THR A 26 23.54 -12.22 -10.84
N GLY A 27 22.41 -11.51 -10.93
CA GLY A 27 21.16 -12.06 -11.49
C GLY A 27 20.55 -13.21 -10.67
N ARG A 28 20.95 -13.37 -9.41
CA ARG A 28 20.48 -14.45 -8.54
C ARG A 28 19.47 -13.95 -7.51
N ILE A 29 18.42 -14.73 -7.31
CA ILE A 29 17.43 -14.47 -6.26
C ILE A 29 17.97 -14.98 -4.93
N TYR A 30 17.84 -14.19 -3.86
CA TYR A 30 18.17 -14.64 -2.51
C TYR A 30 17.29 -15.83 -2.10
N THR A 31 17.91 -16.90 -1.60
CA THR A 31 17.23 -18.15 -1.21
C THR A 31 17.39 -18.47 0.29
N GLY A 32 17.93 -17.55 1.07
CA GLY A 32 18.15 -17.75 2.50
C GLY A 32 16.87 -17.76 3.34
N ALA A 33 17.01 -18.04 4.64
CA ALA A 33 15.92 -18.17 5.61
C ALA A 33 14.99 -16.94 5.69
N GLY A 34 15.47 -15.74 5.34
CA GLY A 34 14.65 -14.52 5.29
C GLY A 34 13.44 -14.63 4.36
N LYS A 35 13.50 -15.46 3.30
CA LYS A 35 12.36 -15.69 2.39
C LYS A 35 11.18 -16.41 3.04
N ASN A 36 11.38 -17.07 4.17
CA ASN A 36 10.29 -17.68 4.93
C ASN A 36 9.47 -16.66 5.71
N VAL A 37 9.98 -15.43 5.84
CA VAL A 37 9.28 -14.34 6.53
C VAL A 37 8.60 -13.42 5.52
N CYS A 38 7.29 -13.19 5.70
CA CYS A 38 6.58 -12.22 4.88
C CYS A 38 6.83 -10.79 5.37
N VAL A 39 7.18 -9.90 4.45
CA VAL A 39 7.25 -8.47 4.75
C VAL A 39 5.85 -7.83 4.69
N PRO A 40 5.56 -6.80 5.49
CA PRO A 40 4.20 -6.23 5.54
C PRO A 40 3.82 -5.42 4.28
N GLY A 41 4.78 -5.09 3.43
CA GLY A 41 4.60 -4.32 2.20
C GLY A 41 4.53 -5.15 0.93
N LEU A 42 4.22 -4.50 -0.20
CA LEU A 42 4.29 -5.12 -1.52
C LEU A 42 5.76 -5.14 -1.99
N ASN A 43 6.43 -6.27 -1.80
CA ASN A 43 7.80 -6.51 -2.27
C ASN A 43 7.86 -7.88 -2.95
N CYS A 44 8.26 -7.94 -4.23
CA CYS A 44 8.18 -9.17 -4.99
C CYS A 44 9.17 -10.21 -4.49
N TYR A 45 8.72 -11.47 -4.32
CA TYR A 45 9.57 -12.60 -3.96
C TYR A 45 10.72 -12.80 -4.95
N SER A 46 10.44 -12.63 -6.26
CA SER A 46 11.43 -12.79 -7.32
C SER A 46 12.34 -11.57 -7.51
N CYS A 47 12.24 -10.54 -6.67
CA CYS A 47 13.18 -9.43 -6.71
C CYS A 47 14.58 -9.92 -6.28
N PRO A 48 15.64 -9.66 -7.05
CA PRO A 48 16.99 -10.09 -6.72
C PRO A 48 17.48 -9.52 -5.38
N GLY A 49 17.04 -8.31 -5.03
CA GLY A 49 17.38 -7.68 -3.75
C GLY A 49 16.53 -8.09 -2.57
N ALA A 50 15.35 -8.71 -2.77
CA ALA A 50 14.38 -8.94 -1.71
C ALA A 50 14.83 -10.00 -0.72
N LEU A 51 14.88 -9.64 0.57
CA LEU A 51 15.18 -10.55 1.67
C LEU A 51 13.96 -11.35 2.14
N GLY A 52 12.76 -10.79 2.03
CA GLY A 52 11.52 -11.41 2.51
C GLY A 52 10.54 -11.74 1.39
N ALA A 53 9.44 -12.43 1.75
CA ALA A 53 8.39 -12.82 0.83
C ALA A 53 7.24 -11.79 0.77
N CYS A 54 6.60 -11.69 -0.39
CA CYS A 54 5.40 -10.88 -0.56
C CYS A 54 4.18 -11.59 0.05
N PRO A 55 3.42 -10.95 0.96
CA PRO A 55 2.28 -11.59 1.62
C PRO A 55 1.17 -11.95 0.63
N VAL A 56 0.94 -11.14 -0.42
CA VAL A 56 -0.07 -11.45 -1.45
C VAL A 56 0.34 -12.66 -2.29
N GLY A 57 1.61 -12.75 -2.67
CA GLY A 57 2.13 -13.90 -3.42
C GLY A 57 2.09 -15.18 -2.58
N SER A 58 2.51 -15.10 -1.32
CA SER A 58 2.47 -16.22 -0.38
C SER A 58 1.04 -16.69 -0.10
N LEU A 59 0.08 -15.75 0.03
CA LEU A 59 -1.33 -16.07 0.21
C LEU A 59 -1.90 -16.81 -1.01
N GLN A 60 -1.63 -16.33 -2.24
CA GLN A 60 -2.10 -17.01 -3.46
C GLN A 60 -1.51 -18.41 -3.60
N ASN A 61 -0.21 -18.56 -3.32
CA ASN A 61 0.45 -19.86 -3.38
C ASN A 61 -0.16 -20.85 -2.36
N ALA A 62 -0.41 -20.38 -1.15
CA ALA A 62 -1.02 -21.20 -0.11
C ALA A 62 -2.51 -21.53 -0.39
N LEU A 63 -3.28 -20.60 -0.96
CA LEU A 63 -4.66 -20.84 -1.38
C LEU A 63 -4.75 -21.80 -2.57
N SER A 64 -3.78 -21.78 -3.49
CA SER A 64 -3.73 -22.73 -4.59
C SER A 64 -3.40 -24.17 -4.12
N ALA A 65 -2.74 -24.31 -2.97
CA ALA A 65 -2.46 -25.56 -2.28
C ALA A 65 -3.43 -25.86 -1.12
N TRP A 66 -4.54 -25.19 -1.04
CA TRP A 66 -5.53 -25.17 0.05
C TRP A 66 -5.96 -26.58 0.56
N LYS A 67 -6.04 -27.57 -0.32
CA LYS A 67 -6.38 -28.95 0.10
C LYS A 67 -5.34 -29.59 1.04
N PHE A 68 -4.13 -29.03 1.11
CA PHE A 68 -3.02 -29.58 1.88
C PHE A 68 -2.64 -28.78 3.12
N ARG A 69 -2.72 -27.41 3.06
CA ARG A 69 -2.38 -26.55 4.21
C ARG A 69 -3.10 -25.20 4.10
N PHE A 70 -3.84 -24.84 5.16
CA PHE A 70 -4.40 -23.49 5.26
C PHE A 70 -3.31 -22.45 5.59
N PRO A 71 -3.33 -21.24 4.98
CA PRO A 71 -2.26 -20.24 5.13
C PRO A 71 -2.34 -19.44 6.44
N TYR A 72 -2.43 -20.13 7.60
CA TYR A 72 -2.58 -19.49 8.92
C TYR A 72 -1.50 -18.44 9.19
N TYR A 73 -0.22 -18.75 8.87
CA TYR A 73 0.89 -17.84 9.11
C TYR A 73 0.75 -16.54 8.32
N VAL A 74 0.52 -16.64 7.00
CA VAL A 74 0.44 -15.45 6.13
C VAL A 74 -0.78 -14.62 6.47
N LEU A 75 -1.94 -15.27 6.66
CA LEU A 75 -3.18 -14.60 7.01
C LEU A 75 -3.09 -13.96 8.40
N GLY A 76 -2.55 -14.68 9.39
CA GLY A 76 -2.34 -14.17 10.74
C GLY A 76 -1.41 -12.95 10.76
N LEU A 77 -0.32 -12.99 10.00
CA LEU A 77 0.60 -11.86 9.87
C LEU A 77 -0.09 -10.65 9.22
N MET A 78 -0.84 -10.86 8.13
CA MET A 78 -1.59 -9.79 7.47
C MET A 78 -2.65 -9.19 8.39
N VAL A 79 -3.39 -10.01 9.13
CA VAL A 79 -4.39 -9.57 10.12
C VAL A 79 -3.71 -8.80 11.25
N PHE A 80 -2.59 -9.29 11.77
CA PHE A 80 -1.81 -8.61 12.83
C PHE A 80 -1.39 -7.20 12.40
N PHE A 81 -0.72 -7.07 11.24
CA PHE A 81 -0.32 -5.77 10.72
C PHE A 81 -1.52 -4.87 10.39
N GLY A 82 -2.61 -5.45 9.89
CA GLY A 82 -3.87 -4.75 9.66
C GLY A 82 -4.49 -4.21 10.93
N ALA A 83 -4.61 -5.05 11.97
CA ALA A 83 -5.22 -4.69 13.25
C ALA A 83 -4.39 -3.66 14.03
N VAL A 84 -3.07 -3.75 13.98
CA VAL A 84 -2.19 -2.81 14.69
C VAL A 84 -2.04 -1.50 13.91
N PHE A 85 -1.65 -1.58 12.66
CA PHE A 85 -1.21 -0.42 11.87
C PHE A 85 -2.20 0.02 10.79
N GLY A 86 -3.11 -0.84 10.34
CA GLY A 86 -3.96 -0.56 9.20
C GLY A 86 -3.15 -0.18 7.95
N ARG A 87 -3.57 0.83 7.21
CA ARG A 87 -2.85 1.33 6.02
C ARG A 87 -1.60 2.18 6.31
N LEU A 88 -1.21 2.37 7.56
CA LEU A 88 0.07 2.99 7.90
C LEU A 88 1.24 2.21 7.29
N VAL A 89 1.14 0.87 7.24
CA VAL A 89 2.08 -0.01 6.53
C VAL A 89 2.32 0.47 5.09
N CYS A 90 1.24 0.78 4.37
CA CYS A 90 1.32 1.28 3.00
C CYS A 90 1.98 2.67 2.94
N GLY A 91 1.82 3.47 3.99
CA GLY A 91 2.37 4.82 4.10
C GLY A 91 3.86 4.88 4.39
N PHE A 92 4.42 3.88 5.08
CA PHE A 92 5.79 3.92 5.63
C PHE A 92 6.67 2.75 5.22
N LEU A 93 6.12 1.54 5.11
CA LEU A 93 6.91 0.30 4.97
C LEU A 93 6.89 -0.28 3.55
N CYS A 94 5.98 0.17 2.67
CA CYS A 94 5.81 -0.43 1.35
C CYS A 94 6.81 0.14 0.33
N PRO A 95 7.77 -0.66 -0.19
CA PRO A 95 8.75 -0.20 -1.18
C PRO A 95 8.10 0.26 -2.48
N PHE A 96 7.11 -0.46 -2.96
CA PHE A 96 6.39 -0.09 -4.19
C PHE A 96 5.57 1.19 -4.03
N GLY A 97 5.02 1.43 -2.82
CA GLY A 97 4.37 2.69 -2.48
C GLY A 97 5.36 3.87 -2.46
N PHE A 98 6.58 3.64 -1.97
CA PHE A 98 7.66 4.63 -1.99
C PHE A 98 8.07 4.99 -3.42
N LEU A 99 8.23 3.99 -4.30
CA LEU A 99 8.54 4.19 -5.72
C LEU A 99 7.49 5.09 -6.41
N GLN A 100 6.20 4.84 -6.19
CA GLN A 100 5.14 5.67 -6.75
C GLN A 100 5.18 7.12 -6.23
N GLU A 101 5.54 7.33 -4.95
CA GLU A 101 5.71 8.68 -4.42
C GLU A 101 6.91 9.40 -5.03
N LEU A 102 7.99 8.68 -5.32
CA LEU A 102 9.15 9.24 -5.99
C LEU A 102 8.80 9.68 -7.41
N LEU A 103 8.08 8.86 -8.17
CA LEU A 103 7.58 9.19 -9.50
C LEU A 103 6.63 10.41 -9.46
N PHE A 104 5.77 10.49 -8.45
CA PHE A 104 4.87 11.64 -8.29
C PHE A 104 5.61 12.96 -8.01
N ARG A 105 6.86 12.94 -7.53
CA ARG A 105 7.67 14.16 -7.33
C ARG A 105 8.16 14.77 -8.64
N ILE A 106 8.21 13.98 -9.72
CA ILE A 106 8.59 14.50 -11.04
C ILE A 106 7.64 15.65 -11.41
N PRO A 107 8.16 16.83 -11.80
CA PRO A 107 7.31 17.94 -12.17
C PRO A 107 6.46 17.57 -13.40
N SER A 108 5.15 17.70 -13.25
CA SER A 108 4.17 17.46 -14.31
C SER A 108 3.21 18.65 -14.36
N PRO A 109 2.81 19.11 -15.55
CA PRO A 109 1.96 20.29 -15.72
C PRO A 109 0.57 20.12 -15.09
N ARG A 110 0.09 18.87 -14.96
CA ARG A 110 -1.22 18.57 -14.36
C ARG A 110 -1.07 17.43 -13.34
N LYS A 111 -1.25 17.75 -12.05
CA LYS A 111 -1.35 16.75 -10.98
C LYS A 111 -2.82 16.62 -10.55
N LEU A 112 -3.37 15.45 -10.78
CA LEU A 112 -4.76 15.13 -10.46
C LEU A 112 -4.85 14.49 -9.09
N ARG A 113 -5.68 15.03 -8.20
CA ARG A 113 -6.00 14.41 -6.90
C ARG A 113 -7.25 13.55 -7.00
N THR A 114 -8.24 14.04 -7.75
CA THR A 114 -9.53 13.39 -8.02
C THR A 114 -9.94 13.64 -9.45
N PHE A 115 -10.77 12.75 -10.01
CA PHE A 115 -11.41 12.89 -11.31
C PHE A 115 -12.81 12.25 -11.25
N ARG A 116 -13.65 12.55 -12.24
CA ARG A 116 -14.98 11.92 -12.35
C ARG A 116 -14.83 10.39 -12.40
N GLY A 117 -15.46 9.65 -11.46
CA GLY A 117 -15.34 8.19 -11.34
C GLY A 117 -14.24 7.70 -10.39
N ASP A 118 -13.43 8.57 -9.75
CA ASP A 118 -12.41 8.20 -8.77
C ASP A 118 -12.99 7.33 -7.63
N ALA A 119 -14.17 7.68 -7.12
CA ALA A 119 -14.84 6.93 -6.04
C ALA A 119 -15.15 5.49 -6.46
N SER A 120 -15.75 5.29 -7.63
CA SER A 120 -16.08 3.95 -8.15
C SER A 120 -14.82 3.12 -8.44
N LEU A 121 -13.79 3.74 -9.00
CA LEU A 121 -12.51 3.06 -9.30
C LEU A 121 -11.82 2.55 -8.04
N ARG A 122 -12.00 3.18 -6.89
CA ARG A 122 -11.44 2.73 -5.61
C ARG A 122 -11.98 1.35 -5.17
N TYR A 123 -13.15 0.95 -5.65
CA TYR A 123 -13.71 -0.37 -5.34
C TYR A 123 -13.08 -1.49 -6.18
N VAL A 124 -12.45 -1.20 -7.32
CA VAL A 124 -11.80 -2.19 -8.18
C VAL A 124 -10.75 -3.01 -7.42
N LYS A 125 -10.00 -2.41 -6.50
CA LYS A 125 -9.01 -3.14 -5.69
C LYS A 125 -9.64 -4.25 -4.83
N TYR A 126 -10.89 -4.09 -4.38
CA TYR A 126 -11.60 -5.13 -3.63
C TYR A 126 -12.03 -6.28 -4.56
N ALA A 127 -12.48 -5.94 -5.77
CA ALA A 127 -12.75 -6.94 -6.80
C ALA A 127 -11.47 -7.72 -7.17
N VAL A 128 -10.34 -7.04 -7.34
CA VAL A 128 -9.03 -7.68 -7.57
C VAL A 128 -8.65 -8.58 -6.39
N LEU A 129 -8.85 -8.15 -5.15
CA LEU A 129 -8.57 -8.97 -3.96
C LEU A 129 -9.42 -10.23 -3.96
N ILE A 130 -10.73 -10.10 -4.16
CA ILE A 130 -11.65 -11.24 -4.07
C ILE A 130 -11.47 -12.18 -5.27
N ILE A 131 -11.47 -11.65 -6.49
CA ILE A 131 -11.45 -12.47 -7.70
C ILE A 131 -10.05 -13.03 -7.96
N MET A 132 -9.02 -12.16 -8.06
CA MET A 132 -7.69 -12.58 -8.53
C MET A 132 -6.80 -13.17 -7.44
N VAL A 133 -7.04 -12.81 -6.16
CA VAL A 133 -6.18 -13.29 -5.05
C VAL A 133 -6.84 -14.46 -4.31
N ILE A 134 -8.18 -14.53 -4.23
CA ILE A 134 -8.87 -15.57 -3.48
C ILE A 134 -9.53 -16.60 -4.42
N ILE A 135 -10.50 -16.20 -5.25
CA ILE A 135 -11.34 -17.13 -6.02
C ILE A 135 -10.51 -17.87 -7.08
N LEU A 136 -9.82 -17.16 -7.95
CA LEU A 136 -9.09 -17.77 -9.07
C LEU A 136 -7.97 -18.73 -8.63
N PRO A 137 -7.13 -18.45 -7.63
CA PRO A 137 -6.15 -19.42 -7.15
C PRO A 137 -6.76 -20.66 -6.52
N MET A 138 -7.94 -20.55 -5.91
CA MET A 138 -8.68 -21.71 -5.37
C MET A 138 -9.30 -22.56 -6.48
N ALA A 139 -9.80 -21.92 -7.55
CA ALA A 139 -10.40 -22.60 -8.69
C ALA A 139 -9.37 -23.29 -9.60
N HIS A 140 -8.24 -22.61 -9.84
CA HIS A 140 -7.18 -23.10 -10.70
C HIS A 140 -5.91 -23.39 -9.90
N LYS A 141 -5.64 -24.66 -9.66
CA LYS A 141 -4.50 -25.13 -8.86
C LYS A 141 -3.18 -24.57 -9.41
N PHE A 142 -2.28 -24.15 -8.51
CA PHE A 142 -0.91 -23.72 -8.76
C PHE A 142 -0.71 -22.48 -9.65
N THR A 143 -1.76 -21.67 -9.89
CA THR A 143 -1.61 -20.45 -10.70
C THR A 143 -1.87 -19.19 -9.88
N PRO A 144 -0.85 -18.38 -9.55
CA PRO A 144 -1.02 -17.10 -8.84
C PRO A 144 -1.47 -16.00 -9.83
N PHE A 145 -2.75 -15.92 -10.12
CA PHE A 145 -3.32 -15.05 -11.17
C PHE A 145 -2.94 -13.58 -11.03
N TYR A 146 -3.05 -13.00 -9.83
CA TYR A 146 -2.67 -11.61 -9.63
C TYR A 146 -1.18 -11.37 -9.93
N CYS A 147 -0.28 -12.22 -9.43
CA CYS A 147 1.16 -12.10 -9.69
C CYS A 147 1.50 -12.32 -11.16
N LYS A 148 0.79 -13.24 -11.83
CA LYS A 148 1.02 -13.60 -13.23
C LYS A 148 0.57 -12.52 -14.20
N TYR A 149 -0.57 -11.85 -13.95
CA TYR A 149 -1.21 -10.99 -14.95
C TYR A 149 -1.22 -9.50 -14.58
N LEU A 150 -1.28 -9.14 -13.30
CA LEU A 150 -1.56 -7.76 -12.90
C LEU A 150 -0.45 -7.11 -12.04
N CYS A 151 0.40 -7.88 -11.37
CA CYS A 151 1.34 -7.32 -10.40
C CYS A 151 2.51 -6.54 -11.06
N PRO A 152 2.55 -5.19 -10.95
CA PRO A 152 3.62 -4.39 -11.54
C PRO A 152 4.96 -4.56 -10.80
N SER A 153 4.92 -4.84 -9.49
CA SER A 153 6.13 -5.11 -8.70
C SER A 153 6.83 -6.38 -9.19
N GLY A 154 6.07 -7.43 -9.56
CA GLY A 154 6.63 -8.64 -10.13
C GLY A 154 7.23 -8.43 -11.52
N THR A 155 6.63 -7.55 -12.32
CA THR A 155 7.16 -7.19 -13.64
C THR A 155 8.47 -6.40 -13.51
N LEU A 156 8.51 -5.41 -12.63
CA LEU A 156 9.71 -4.63 -12.35
C LEU A 156 10.86 -5.54 -11.88
N SER A 157 10.57 -6.48 -10.98
CA SER A 157 11.57 -7.46 -10.51
C SER A 157 12.08 -8.36 -11.63
N GLY A 158 11.19 -8.82 -12.52
CA GLY A 158 11.57 -9.61 -13.69
C GLY A 158 12.43 -8.83 -14.68
N MET A 159 12.12 -7.55 -14.91
CA MET A 159 12.95 -6.68 -15.74
C MET A 159 14.35 -6.46 -15.15
N LEU A 160 14.44 -6.20 -13.83
CA LEU A 160 15.72 -6.05 -13.15
C LEU A 160 16.55 -7.33 -13.23
N LEU A 161 15.93 -8.48 -13.05
CA LEU A 161 16.60 -9.78 -13.15
C LEU A 161 17.11 -10.06 -14.57
N SER A 162 16.31 -9.76 -15.59
CA SER A 162 16.68 -9.95 -17.00
C SER A 162 17.73 -8.94 -17.49
N ALA A 163 17.85 -7.80 -16.83
CA ALA A 163 18.93 -6.85 -17.08
C ALA A 163 20.28 -7.41 -16.61
N ALA A 164 20.28 -8.15 -15.50
CA ALA A 164 21.47 -8.79 -14.94
C ALA A 164 21.84 -10.10 -15.67
N ASP A 165 20.86 -10.89 -16.15
CA ASP A 165 21.10 -12.14 -16.88
C ASP A 165 20.41 -12.11 -18.25
N SER A 166 21.23 -12.07 -19.32
CA SER A 166 20.76 -12.01 -20.70
C SER A 166 20.00 -13.28 -21.15
N ARG A 167 20.24 -14.43 -20.52
CA ARG A 167 19.57 -15.71 -20.84
C ARG A 167 18.07 -15.63 -20.57
N LEU A 168 17.65 -14.82 -19.62
CA LEU A 168 16.24 -14.62 -19.27
C LEU A 168 15.46 -13.83 -20.33
N ARG A 169 16.15 -13.07 -21.18
CA ARG A 169 15.48 -12.27 -22.24
C ARG A 169 14.80 -13.14 -23.29
N GLY A 170 15.34 -14.33 -23.55
CA GLY A 170 14.73 -15.30 -24.49
C GLY A 170 13.41 -15.92 -23.99
N LEU A 171 13.09 -15.77 -22.71
CA LEU A 171 11.86 -16.30 -22.12
C LEU A 171 10.69 -15.30 -22.17
N PHE A 172 10.87 -14.12 -22.75
CA PHE A 172 9.85 -13.09 -22.84
C PHE A 172 8.80 -13.43 -23.90
N GLY A 173 7.64 -13.91 -23.46
CA GLY A 173 6.48 -14.17 -24.30
C GLY A 173 5.40 -13.09 -24.14
N TRP A 174 4.24 -13.33 -24.72
CA TRP A 174 3.06 -12.45 -24.71
C TRP A 174 2.67 -11.96 -23.31
N ILE A 175 2.73 -12.82 -22.29
CA ILE A 175 2.39 -12.47 -20.90
C ILE A 175 3.34 -11.40 -20.37
N PHE A 176 4.61 -11.45 -20.71
CA PHE A 176 5.58 -10.43 -20.30
C PHE A 176 5.28 -9.09 -20.96
N THR A 177 4.95 -9.06 -22.24
CA THR A 177 4.57 -7.84 -22.97
C THR A 177 3.34 -7.20 -22.35
N TRP A 178 2.31 -7.99 -22.05
CA TRP A 178 1.12 -7.53 -21.33
C TRP A 178 1.47 -6.89 -19.98
N LYS A 179 2.28 -7.56 -19.16
CA LYS A 179 2.71 -7.07 -17.85
C LYS A 179 3.58 -5.81 -17.94
N ALA A 180 4.42 -5.71 -18.98
CA ALA A 180 5.21 -4.52 -19.24
C ALA A 180 4.30 -3.32 -19.56
N LEU A 181 3.24 -3.52 -20.34
CA LEU A 181 2.22 -2.51 -20.61
C LEU A 181 1.53 -2.06 -19.31
N VAL A 182 1.12 -2.98 -18.44
CA VAL A 182 0.53 -2.67 -17.14
C VAL A 182 1.50 -1.87 -16.28
N LEU A 183 2.78 -2.27 -16.20
CA LEU A 183 3.80 -1.54 -15.45
C LEU A 183 3.98 -0.12 -15.99
N THR A 184 4.08 0.04 -17.31
CA THR A 184 4.22 1.34 -17.97
C THR A 184 3.01 2.23 -17.68
N ALA A 185 1.80 1.70 -17.76
CA ALA A 185 0.59 2.43 -17.41
C ALA A 185 0.59 2.89 -15.94
N VAL A 186 1.04 2.04 -15.00
CA VAL A 186 1.19 2.39 -13.59
C VAL A 186 2.25 3.46 -13.38
N VAL A 187 3.40 3.37 -14.06
CA VAL A 187 4.48 4.36 -13.96
C VAL A 187 4.02 5.72 -14.48
N LEU A 188 3.44 5.78 -15.68
CA LEU A 188 2.94 7.01 -16.28
C LEU A 188 1.83 7.64 -15.44
N SER A 189 0.87 6.84 -14.98
CA SER A 189 -0.19 7.34 -14.10
C SER A 189 0.33 7.83 -12.75
N SER A 190 1.43 7.25 -12.22
CA SER A 190 2.06 7.67 -10.96
C SER A 190 2.70 9.06 -11.03
N ILE A 191 3.05 9.55 -12.21
CA ILE A 191 3.56 10.92 -12.40
C ILE A 191 2.43 11.94 -12.21
N VAL A 192 1.20 11.59 -12.64
CA VAL A 192 0.03 12.48 -12.64
C VAL A 192 -0.83 12.31 -11.39
N ILE A 193 -1.07 11.06 -10.95
CA ILE A 193 -1.94 10.70 -9.85
C ILE A 193 -1.09 10.17 -8.68
N PHE A 194 -1.40 10.63 -7.47
CA PHE A 194 -0.71 10.13 -6.28
C PHE A 194 -1.07 8.67 -5.99
N ARG A 195 -0.09 7.78 -6.06
CA ARG A 195 -0.20 6.34 -5.77
C ARG A 195 -1.37 5.63 -6.48
N PRO A 196 -1.51 5.71 -7.81
CA PRO A 196 -2.68 5.18 -8.52
C PRO A 196 -2.85 3.68 -8.34
N PHE A 197 -1.77 2.91 -8.39
CA PHE A 197 -1.84 1.47 -8.16
C PHE A 197 -2.35 1.13 -6.76
N CYS A 198 -1.83 1.80 -5.71
CA CYS A 198 -2.25 1.58 -4.32
C CYS A 198 -3.71 2.01 -4.09
N LYS A 199 -4.20 2.97 -4.88
CA LYS A 199 -5.55 3.53 -4.78
C LYS A 199 -6.59 2.63 -5.46
N TYR A 200 -6.27 2.04 -6.63
CA TYR A 200 -7.24 1.37 -7.49
C TYR A 200 -7.03 -0.15 -7.66
N LEU A 201 -5.80 -0.66 -7.64
CA LEU A 201 -5.50 -2.03 -8.06
C LEU A 201 -4.85 -2.91 -6.99
N CYS A 202 -4.28 -2.31 -5.93
CA CYS A 202 -3.49 -3.06 -4.95
C CYS A 202 -4.37 -3.89 -4.00
N PRO A 203 -4.33 -5.23 -4.04
CA PRO A 203 -5.12 -6.08 -3.15
C PRO A 203 -4.66 -5.99 -1.69
N LEU A 204 -3.36 -5.79 -1.45
CA LEU A 204 -2.84 -5.57 -0.10
C LEU A 204 -3.38 -4.27 0.50
N GLY A 205 -3.45 -3.20 -0.33
CA GLY A 205 -4.09 -1.94 0.04
C GLY A 205 -5.59 -2.09 0.33
N ALA A 206 -6.29 -2.95 -0.41
CA ALA A 206 -7.69 -3.30 -0.15
C ALA A 206 -7.83 -4.03 1.20
N PHE A 207 -6.99 -5.04 1.46
CA PHE A 207 -7.00 -5.80 2.70
C PHE A 207 -6.77 -4.91 3.93
N TYR A 208 -5.70 -4.12 3.95
CA TYR A 208 -5.41 -3.22 5.07
C TYR A 208 -6.44 -2.09 5.25
N SER A 209 -7.16 -1.70 4.19
CA SER A 209 -8.19 -0.68 4.28
C SER A 209 -9.39 -1.10 5.12
N LEU A 210 -9.69 -2.39 5.18
CA LEU A 210 -10.75 -2.95 6.02
C LEU A 210 -10.48 -2.71 7.51
N PHE A 211 -9.21 -2.72 7.91
CA PHE A 211 -8.79 -2.52 9.29
C PHE A 211 -8.63 -1.05 9.68
N ASN A 212 -8.69 -0.10 8.73
CA ASN A 212 -8.41 1.30 9.05
C ASN A 212 -9.32 1.89 10.13
N ARG A 213 -10.58 1.46 10.20
CA ARG A 213 -11.53 1.89 11.24
C ARG A 213 -11.26 1.22 12.59
N ALA A 214 -10.75 -0.01 12.59
CA ALA A 214 -10.60 -0.84 13.79
C ALA A 214 -9.15 -0.94 14.31
N SER A 215 -8.15 -0.43 13.58
CA SER A 215 -6.74 -0.61 13.94
C SER A 215 -6.35 0.17 15.19
N ALA A 216 -5.33 -0.33 15.90
CA ALA A 216 -4.82 0.26 17.14
C ALA A 216 -4.28 1.69 16.94
N VAL A 217 -3.52 1.92 15.86
CA VAL A 217 -3.05 3.26 15.49
C VAL A 217 -4.14 3.98 14.71
N ARG A 218 -4.63 5.11 15.19
CA ARG A 218 -5.72 5.88 14.56
C ARG A 218 -5.37 7.36 14.44
N LEU A 219 -6.07 8.05 13.56
CA LEU A 219 -6.09 9.51 13.50
C LEU A 219 -7.29 10.00 14.32
N ALA A 220 -7.05 10.88 15.26
CA ALA A 220 -8.08 11.53 16.06
C ALA A 220 -8.19 13.02 15.70
N VAL A 221 -9.40 13.55 15.82
CA VAL A 221 -9.72 14.97 15.62
C VAL A 221 -10.27 15.52 16.90
N ASP A 222 -9.68 16.59 17.40
CA ASP A 222 -10.20 17.38 18.50
C ASP A 222 -11.21 18.39 17.95
N SER A 223 -12.50 18.14 18.19
CA SER A 223 -13.58 19.01 17.67
C SER A 223 -13.59 20.38 18.34
N GLY A 224 -13.08 20.51 19.57
CA GLY A 224 -12.97 21.80 20.25
C GLY A 224 -11.92 22.73 19.62
N LYS A 225 -10.88 22.16 19.01
CA LYS A 225 -9.82 22.90 18.29
C LYS A 225 -10.06 23.00 16.79
N CYS A 226 -10.97 22.20 16.24
CA CYS A 226 -11.20 22.15 14.80
C CYS A 226 -12.15 23.27 14.35
N THR A 227 -11.59 24.25 13.67
CA THR A 227 -12.37 25.41 13.10
C THR A 227 -13.01 25.10 11.74
N GLY A 228 -12.91 23.87 11.21
CA GLY A 228 -13.48 23.53 9.91
C GLY A 228 -12.78 24.15 8.69
N CYS A 229 -11.60 24.74 8.84
CA CYS A 229 -10.90 25.50 7.78
C CYS A 229 -10.49 24.71 6.53
N GLY A 230 -10.65 23.39 6.52
CA GLY A 230 -10.35 22.51 5.38
C GLY A 230 -8.88 22.36 4.98
N ALA A 231 -7.93 22.93 5.75
CA ALA A 231 -6.50 22.88 5.43
C ALA A 231 -5.98 21.42 5.34
N CYS A 232 -6.50 20.54 6.19
CA CYS A 232 -6.16 19.10 6.21
C CYS A 232 -6.63 18.37 4.94
N ALA A 233 -7.81 18.71 4.42
CA ALA A 233 -8.34 18.13 3.19
C ALA A 233 -7.56 18.63 1.95
N ARG A 234 -7.22 19.92 1.92
CA ARG A 234 -6.42 20.50 0.82
C ARG A 234 -5.02 19.89 0.69
N VAL A 235 -4.40 19.45 1.78
CA VAL A 235 -3.05 18.85 1.74
C VAL A 235 -3.07 17.33 1.52
N CYS A 236 -4.24 16.71 1.55
CA CYS A 236 -4.37 15.26 1.44
C CYS A 236 -4.21 14.78 -0.01
N ASP A 237 -3.09 14.11 -0.32
CA ASP A 237 -2.84 13.56 -1.65
C ASP A 237 -3.74 12.35 -1.98
N MET A 238 -4.28 11.65 -0.95
CA MET A 238 -5.24 10.56 -1.13
C MET A 238 -6.67 11.05 -1.36
N ALA A 239 -6.88 12.38 -1.37
CA ALA A 239 -8.18 13.03 -1.54
C ALA A 239 -9.25 12.51 -0.54
N VAL A 240 -8.88 12.51 0.73
CA VAL A 240 -9.76 12.22 1.86
C VAL A 240 -9.93 13.51 2.67
N ASN A 241 -11.08 13.70 3.29
CA ASN A 241 -11.29 14.75 4.27
C ASN A 241 -11.02 14.20 5.69
N PRO A 242 -9.83 14.47 6.30
CA PRO A 242 -9.49 13.90 7.60
C PRO A 242 -10.33 14.49 8.76
N ALA A 243 -10.89 15.67 8.59
CA ALA A 243 -11.74 16.28 9.62
C ALA A 243 -13.13 15.62 9.68
N ALA A 244 -13.70 15.24 8.52
CA ALA A 244 -14.99 14.57 8.45
C ALA A 244 -14.87 13.05 8.65
N SER A 245 -13.80 12.43 8.13
CA SER A 245 -13.56 10.98 8.16
C SER A 245 -12.11 10.67 8.52
N PRO A 246 -11.69 10.76 9.78
CA PRO A 246 -10.29 10.65 10.19
C PRO A 246 -9.69 9.27 9.88
N ASN A 247 -10.48 8.21 9.97
CA ASN A 247 -10.04 6.83 9.73
C ASN A 247 -10.62 6.23 8.44
N HIS A 248 -10.82 7.09 7.42
CA HIS A 248 -11.30 6.66 6.11
C HIS A 248 -10.46 5.50 5.55
N SER A 249 -11.10 4.57 4.85
CA SER A 249 -10.45 3.38 4.25
C SER A 249 -9.27 3.73 3.34
N GLU A 250 -9.28 4.91 2.69
CA GLU A 250 -8.19 5.37 1.83
C GLU A 250 -7.06 6.09 2.57
N CYS A 251 -7.20 6.41 3.86
CA CYS A 251 -6.17 7.12 4.61
C CYS A 251 -4.95 6.22 4.85
N ILE A 252 -3.79 6.59 4.29
CA ILE A 252 -2.49 5.90 4.50
C ILE A 252 -1.73 6.42 5.73
N ARG A 253 -2.36 7.26 6.53
CA ARG A 253 -1.81 7.81 7.78
C ARG A 253 -0.44 8.48 7.63
N CYS A 254 -0.23 9.18 6.51
CA CYS A 254 1.04 9.81 6.18
C CYS A 254 1.41 11.02 7.07
N GLY A 255 0.47 11.54 7.87
CA GLY A 255 0.69 12.63 8.81
C GLY A 255 0.76 14.04 8.21
N LYS A 256 0.58 14.22 6.89
CA LYS A 256 0.59 15.55 6.25
C LYS A 256 -0.48 16.48 6.81
N CYS A 257 -1.68 15.95 7.08
CA CYS A 257 -2.79 16.72 7.66
C CYS A 257 -2.47 17.18 9.09
N VAL A 258 -1.81 16.34 9.88
CA VAL A 258 -1.39 16.68 11.26
C VAL A 258 -0.40 17.83 11.26
N SER A 259 0.63 17.76 10.42
CA SER A 259 1.67 18.82 10.36
C SER A 259 1.16 20.13 9.72
N ARG A 260 0.06 20.10 8.99
CA ARG A 260 -0.50 21.28 8.31
C ARG A 260 -1.66 21.92 9.07
N CYS A 261 -2.14 21.31 10.13
CA CYS A 261 -3.24 21.86 10.92
C CYS A 261 -2.75 23.04 11.78
N PRO A 262 -3.22 24.29 11.52
CA PRO A 262 -2.75 25.46 12.27
C PRO A 262 -3.17 25.43 13.73
N HIS A 263 -4.29 24.78 14.03
CA HIS A 263 -4.85 24.71 15.40
C HIS A 263 -4.46 23.44 16.16
N GLY A 264 -3.63 22.55 15.56
CA GLY A 264 -3.22 21.30 16.20
C GLY A 264 -4.39 20.34 16.54
N ALA A 265 -5.51 20.46 15.82
CA ALA A 265 -6.71 19.66 16.08
C ALA A 265 -6.60 18.19 15.64
N LEU A 266 -5.54 17.80 14.93
CA LEU A 266 -5.33 16.45 14.43
C LEU A 266 -4.13 15.81 15.13
N CYS A 267 -4.31 14.60 15.67
CA CYS A 267 -3.21 13.83 16.26
C CYS A 267 -3.35 12.34 15.94
N PHE A 268 -2.23 11.60 16.09
CA PHE A 268 -2.29 10.14 16.08
C PHE A 268 -2.52 9.62 17.49
N THR A 269 -3.34 8.58 17.60
CA THR A 269 -3.61 7.87 18.84
C THR A 269 -3.24 6.41 18.70
N VAL A 270 -2.78 5.79 19.77
CA VAL A 270 -2.61 4.33 19.90
C VAL A 270 -3.50 3.88 21.06
N PHE A 271 -4.40 2.93 20.78
CA PHE A 271 -5.40 2.48 21.77
C PHE A 271 -6.07 3.65 22.51
N SER A 272 -6.54 4.66 21.75
CA SER A 272 -7.17 5.88 22.28
C SER A 272 -6.26 6.83 23.08
N ARG A 273 -4.97 6.54 23.21
CA ARG A 273 -4.00 7.44 23.85
C ARG A 273 -3.27 8.27 22.80
N PRO A 274 -3.20 9.60 22.93
CA PRO A 274 -2.50 10.47 21.96
C PRO A 274 -1.00 10.24 22.00
N ILE A 275 -0.37 10.19 20.80
CA ILE A 275 1.09 10.12 20.67
C ILE A 275 1.61 11.53 20.40
N GLY A 276 2.46 12.05 21.28
CA GLY A 276 3.28 13.25 21.00
C GLY A 276 2.62 14.60 21.18
N VAL A 277 1.44 14.69 21.80
CA VAL A 277 0.78 15.96 22.19
C VAL A 277 0.10 15.80 23.55
N ARG A 278 0.08 16.86 24.37
CA ARG A 278 -0.77 16.90 25.61
C ARG A 278 -2.19 16.48 25.20
N ALA A 279 -2.74 15.54 25.96
CA ALA A 279 -4.01 14.87 25.66
C ALA A 279 -5.14 15.84 25.29
N PRO A 280 -5.70 15.77 24.06
CA PRO A 280 -7.04 16.31 23.84
C PRO A 280 -8.07 15.35 24.45
N GLU A 281 -9.16 15.88 24.95
CA GLU A 281 -10.31 15.06 25.32
C GLU A 281 -10.74 14.19 24.17
N VAL A 282 -10.64 12.90 24.36
CA VAL A 282 -10.93 11.91 23.32
C VAL A 282 -12.45 11.79 23.22
N ILE A 283 -13.03 12.34 22.17
CA ILE A 283 -14.43 12.07 21.82
C ILE A 283 -14.54 10.64 21.34
N SER A 284 -15.44 9.88 21.94
CA SER A 284 -15.67 8.47 21.65
C SER A 284 -16.06 8.24 20.18
N PRO A 285 -15.74 7.08 19.57
CA PRO A 285 -15.98 6.79 18.16
C PRO A 285 -17.46 6.63 17.74
N LEU A 286 -18.39 6.89 18.64
CA LEU A 286 -19.84 6.60 18.45
C LEU A 286 -20.68 7.77 17.93
N ASP A 287 -20.09 8.96 17.72
CA ASP A 287 -20.82 10.10 17.17
C ASP A 287 -20.52 10.26 15.66
N GLU A 288 -20.91 9.26 14.88
CA GLU A 288 -20.96 9.36 13.41
C GLU A 288 -22.16 10.23 13.03
N ARG A 289 -21.92 11.52 12.73
CA ARG A 289 -22.94 12.32 12.04
C ARG A 289 -23.18 11.72 10.66
N PRO A 290 -24.44 11.54 10.25
CA PRO A 290 -24.74 11.02 8.92
C PRO A 290 -24.22 11.97 7.84
N GLU A 291 -23.63 11.38 6.82
CA GLU A 291 -23.12 12.02 5.63
C GLU A 291 -24.24 12.81 4.96
N LYS A 292 -24.21 14.15 5.07
CA LYS A 292 -25.07 15.01 4.25
C LYS A 292 -24.51 14.98 2.84
N ASP A 293 -25.24 14.30 1.96
CA ASP A 293 -25.07 14.37 0.52
C ASP A 293 -25.08 15.83 0.08
N ASN A 294 -23.92 16.35 -0.34
CA ASN A 294 -23.87 17.58 -1.13
C ASN A 294 -24.03 17.21 -2.59
N LYS A 295 -25.23 17.54 -3.08
CA LYS A 295 -25.54 17.63 -4.51
C LYS A 295 -24.65 18.62 -5.25
#